data_1b31247aee3c32a7cb9cd7b8ec3bb36e
#
_entry.id   1b31247aee3c32a7cb9cd7b8ec3bb36e
#
_cell.length_a   1.000
_cell.length_b   1.000
_cell.length_c   1.000
_cell.angle_alpha   90.00
_cell.angle_beta   90.00
_cell.angle_gamma   90.00
#
_symmetry.space_group_name_H-M   'P 1'
#
loop_
_entity.id
_entity.type
_entity.pdbx_description
1 polymer ?
#
loop_
_entity_poly.entity_id
_entity_poly.type
_entity_poly.pdbx_seq_one_letter_code
_entity_poly.pdbx_strand_id
1 'polypeptide(L)'
;MKILLSTPPGKTTELWPPLGLLYIASSLRSRGRRNIQVLDAFCRNLTADELVERVAREEPAVFGINCSTHTFLSAIGALEKIRAALPETTLVMGGYHSTFAAEKILADYPFVDFVIKGEAEYAFPDLLDRIEEGREPADVSGITYRKDGSFAGQPLSVVKDLDPLPFPDRTMLGDLEYGYFHQNIRLTFGKFTTIVSSRGCPFSCRYCSCAAFSQRRWRARSAANVVDELEGLYSDGYENVVFVDDNFTLNKKRVTEICAQIRERKIRMRFYCEGRVDNAPYELLRIMKRAGFDVMYFGVESPTPRVLEYYKKGISAAQAEKAVADAKRAGMIVVTSFIIGAPVESRADIDHTIDFIRNLRPHAVQVNILDCLIGTPIWDELIGKGVVGAQDWRRNHRIWEYHEDGLSQETLGKLSEDAYAAHIQGWKGKGGLKDFVRMMGVNRTGRKIVLGNLLNPDVRRRITEGFQASTT
;
A
#
# COMPACT_ATOMS: atom_id res chain seq x y z
N MET A 1 2.95 19.21 25.26
CA MET A 1 1.93 18.18 24.94
C MET A 1 2.60 16.88 24.53
N LYS A 2 2.20 15.71 25.07
CA LYS A 2 2.65 14.37 24.68
C LYS A 2 1.75 13.84 23.56
N ILE A 3 2.35 13.32 22.47
CA ILE A 3 1.66 12.88 21.27
C ILE A 3 2.05 11.43 21.00
N LEU A 4 1.08 10.58 20.79
CA LEU A 4 1.29 9.19 20.36
C LEU A 4 0.53 8.93 19.06
N LEU A 5 1.25 8.50 18.04
CA LEU A 5 0.70 8.10 16.74
C LEU A 5 0.78 6.58 16.60
N SER A 6 -0.28 5.93 16.14
CA SER A 6 -0.30 4.47 16.03
C SER A 6 -0.91 3.99 14.72
N THR A 7 -0.43 2.84 14.24
CA THR A 7 -1.19 1.99 13.34
C THR A 7 -2.30 1.27 14.11
N PRO A 8 -3.38 0.80 13.47
CA PRO A 8 -4.41 -0.01 14.11
C PRO A 8 -3.83 -1.31 14.68
N PRO A 9 -4.45 -1.87 15.73
CA PRO A 9 -4.10 -3.21 16.19
C PRO A 9 -4.53 -4.26 15.16
N GLY A 10 -3.81 -5.37 15.09
CA GLY A 10 -4.11 -6.45 14.15
C GLY A 10 -2.93 -7.36 13.88
N LYS A 11 -3.16 -8.33 13.00
CA LYS A 11 -2.12 -9.28 12.56
C LYS A 11 -1.84 -9.09 11.08
N THR A 12 -0.57 -9.04 10.72
CA THR A 12 -0.14 -8.95 9.33
C THR A 12 1.05 -9.87 9.06
N THR A 13 1.14 -10.32 7.82
CA THR A 13 2.34 -10.95 7.27
C THR A 13 3.15 -9.97 6.42
N GLU A 14 2.58 -8.80 6.11
CA GLU A 14 3.25 -7.74 5.37
C GLU A 14 3.78 -6.71 6.36
N LEU A 15 5.10 -6.68 6.51
CA LEU A 15 5.78 -5.85 7.49
C LEU A 15 6.40 -4.63 6.81
N TRP A 16 5.59 -3.60 6.61
CA TRP A 16 6.03 -2.34 6.01
C TRP A 16 6.01 -1.21 7.05
N PRO A 17 7.05 -0.38 7.11
CA PRO A 17 7.07 0.73 8.06
C PRO A 17 5.91 1.70 7.79
N PRO A 18 5.26 2.26 8.84
CA PRO A 18 4.13 3.18 8.72
C PRO A 18 4.59 4.57 8.29
N LEU A 19 5.02 4.69 7.03
CA LEU A 19 5.72 5.86 6.51
C LEU A 19 4.91 7.16 6.67
N GLY A 20 3.58 7.11 6.51
CA GLY A 20 2.71 8.27 6.73
C GLY A 20 2.78 8.82 8.15
N LEU A 21 2.80 7.93 9.16
CA LEU A 21 2.94 8.36 10.57
C LEU A 21 4.33 8.93 10.84
N LEU A 22 5.37 8.37 10.21
CA LEU A 22 6.73 8.90 10.33
C LEU A 22 6.87 10.28 9.68
N TYR A 23 6.23 10.53 8.54
CA TYR A 23 6.19 11.88 7.93
C TYR A 23 5.52 12.89 8.86
N ILE A 24 4.37 12.54 9.47
CA ILE A 24 3.67 13.40 10.43
C ILE A 24 4.58 13.67 11.63
N ALA A 25 5.19 12.64 12.21
CA ALA A 25 6.08 12.78 13.36
C ALA A 25 7.32 13.64 13.04
N SER A 26 7.93 13.49 11.86
CA SER A 26 9.04 14.31 11.40
C SER A 26 8.61 15.77 11.18
N SER A 27 7.40 16.00 10.64
CA SER A 27 6.83 17.35 10.49
C SER A 27 6.57 18.02 11.84
N LEU A 28 6.11 17.28 12.83
CA LEU A 28 5.96 17.76 14.20
C LEU A 28 7.31 18.14 14.83
N ARG A 29 8.33 17.28 14.63
CA ARG A 29 9.70 17.57 15.12
C ARG A 29 10.32 18.80 14.47
N SER A 30 10.10 19.00 13.18
CA SER A 30 10.59 20.19 12.46
C SER A 30 9.99 21.49 12.98
N ARG A 31 8.79 21.43 13.58
CA ARG A 31 8.13 22.54 14.29
C ARG A 31 8.49 22.62 15.78
N GLY A 32 9.54 21.93 16.23
CA GLY A 32 10.05 22.03 17.60
C GLY A 32 9.36 21.11 18.63
N ARG A 33 8.35 20.30 18.23
CA ARG A 33 7.72 19.34 19.12
C ARG A 33 8.65 18.16 19.36
N ARG A 34 8.89 17.78 20.64
CA ARG A 34 9.88 16.75 21.00
C ARG A 34 9.25 15.49 21.60
N ASN A 35 8.11 15.62 22.27
CA ASN A 35 7.47 14.51 22.96
C ASN A 35 6.47 13.78 22.05
N ILE A 36 7.03 13.05 21.06
CA ILE A 36 6.29 12.33 20.03
C ILE A 36 6.76 10.90 20.02
N GLN A 37 5.80 9.97 20.01
CA GLN A 37 6.03 8.54 19.85
C GLN A 37 5.25 8.01 18.64
N VAL A 38 5.84 7.05 17.93
CA VAL A 38 5.18 6.29 16.87
C VAL A 38 5.16 4.82 17.28
N LEU A 39 3.96 4.26 17.41
CA LEU A 39 3.73 2.88 17.76
C LEU A 39 3.20 2.12 16.55
N ASP A 40 3.99 1.21 15.98
CA ASP A 40 3.50 0.30 14.97
C ASP A 40 2.85 -0.93 15.62
N ALA A 41 1.58 -0.77 16.01
CA ALA A 41 0.80 -1.82 16.65
C ALA A 41 0.58 -3.02 15.70
N PHE A 42 0.45 -2.74 14.40
CA PHE A 42 0.24 -3.74 13.37
C PHE A 42 1.46 -4.65 13.18
N CYS A 43 2.66 -4.07 13.03
CA CYS A 43 3.91 -4.84 12.94
C CYS A 43 4.20 -5.64 14.22
N ARG A 44 3.82 -5.10 15.38
CA ARG A 44 3.94 -5.76 16.68
C ARG A 44 2.88 -6.83 16.93
N ASN A 45 1.92 -6.99 16.01
CA ASN A 45 0.75 -7.89 16.13
C ASN A 45 -0.05 -7.68 17.43
N LEU A 46 -0.18 -6.43 17.87
CA LEU A 46 -0.89 -6.12 19.11
C LEU A 46 -2.39 -6.38 18.94
N THR A 47 -2.99 -6.92 19.97
CA THR A 47 -4.44 -6.92 20.15
C THR A 47 -4.93 -5.51 20.51
N ALA A 48 -6.24 -5.28 20.44
CA ALA A 48 -6.81 -4.00 20.86
C ALA A 48 -6.52 -3.71 22.35
N ASP A 49 -6.59 -4.71 23.21
CA ASP A 49 -6.36 -4.55 24.65
C ASP A 49 -4.88 -4.22 24.94
N GLU A 50 -3.94 -4.89 24.30
CA GLU A 50 -2.49 -4.58 24.44
C GLU A 50 -2.15 -3.16 23.92
N LEU A 51 -2.83 -2.70 22.85
CA LEU A 51 -2.67 -1.33 22.39
C LEU A 51 -3.19 -0.34 23.45
N VAL A 52 -4.39 -0.58 23.99
CA VAL A 52 -5.00 0.26 25.04
C VAL A 52 -4.10 0.33 26.27
N GLU A 53 -3.58 -0.80 26.76
CA GLU A 53 -2.66 -0.83 27.89
C GLU A 53 -1.39 0.01 27.65
N ARG A 54 -0.83 -0.03 26.44
CA ARG A 54 0.34 0.77 26.10
C ARG A 54 0.02 2.25 26.05
N VAL A 55 -1.12 2.63 25.42
CA VAL A 55 -1.58 4.01 25.35
C VAL A 55 -1.88 4.55 26.73
N ALA A 56 -2.52 3.75 27.61
CA ALA A 56 -2.82 4.14 28.98
C ALA A 56 -1.57 4.38 29.82
N ARG A 57 -0.51 3.57 29.64
CA ARG A 57 0.77 3.80 30.33
C ARG A 57 1.48 5.08 29.89
N GLU A 58 1.28 5.46 28.62
CA GLU A 58 1.91 6.65 28.06
C GLU A 58 1.14 7.94 28.37
N GLU A 59 -0.14 7.85 28.69
CA GLU A 59 -1.02 9.00 28.99
C GLU A 59 -0.84 10.16 28.00
N PRO A 60 -1.01 9.94 26.69
CA PRO A 60 -0.81 11.00 25.71
C PRO A 60 -1.94 12.03 25.81
N ALA A 61 -1.60 13.31 25.66
CA ALA A 61 -2.61 14.36 25.51
C ALA A 61 -3.36 14.25 24.19
N VAL A 62 -2.67 13.73 23.13
CA VAL A 62 -3.27 13.48 21.82
C VAL A 62 -2.85 12.09 21.34
N PHE A 63 -3.84 11.29 20.95
CA PHE A 63 -3.65 10.00 20.31
C PHE A 63 -4.15 10.05 18.87
N GLY A 64 -3.27 9.80 17.91
CA GLY A 64 -3.58 9.74 16.48
C GLY A 64 -3.50 8.32 15.93
N ILE A 65 -4.51 7.89 15.17
CA ILE A 65 -4.54 6.58 14.52
C ILE A 65 -4.90 6.72 13.05
N ASN A 66 -4.17 6.01 12.16
CA ASN A 66 -4.55 5.92 10.75
C ASN A 66 -5.35 4.64 10.48
N CYS A 67 -6.19 4.62 9.45
CA CYS A 67 -6.85 3.40 9.02
C CYS A 67 -7.08 3.33 7.50
N SER A 68 -7.09 2.11 7.00
CA SER A 68 -7.68 1.72 5.73
C SER A 68 -9.09 1.15 5.96
N THR A 69 -9.83 0.84 4.89
CA THR A 69 -11.14 0.19 5.03
C THR A 69 -11.03 -1.17 5.73
N HIS A 70 -9.96 -1.93 5.47
CA HIS A 70 -9.71 -3.23 6.10
C HIS A 70 -9.41 -3.16 7.60
N THR A 71 -8.85 -2.04 8.07
CA THR A 71 -8.43 -1.87 9.46
C THR A 71 -9.35 -0.92 10.25
N PHE A 72 -10.39 -0.39 9.62
CA PHE A 72 -11.28 0.59 10.23
C PHE A 72 -11.95 0.09 11.53
N LEU A 73 -12.57 -1.09 11.47
CA LEU A 73 -13.28 -1.64 12.64
C LEU A 73 -12.33 -1.93 13.81
N SER A 74 -11.11 -2.37 13.52
CA SER A 74 -10.08 -2.58 14.54
C SER A 74 -9.59 -1.25 15.14
N ALA A 75 -9.45 -0.20 14.31
CA ALA A 75 -9.10 1.14 14.77
C ALA A 75 -10.20 1.74 15.68
N ILE A 76 -11.46 1.66 15.26
CA ILE A 76 -12.60 2.18 16.02
C ILE A 76 -12.75 1.45 17.35
N GLY A 77 -12.68 0.13 17.37
CA GLY A 77 -12.76 -0.65 18.62
C GLY A 77 -11.64 -0.33 19.61
N ALA A 78 -10.44 -0.01 19.11
CA ALA A 78 -9.36 0.45 19.96
C ALA A 78 -9.60 1.86 20.51
N LEU A 79 -10.09 2.80 19.69
CA LEU A 79 -10.40 4.17 20.11
C LEU A 79 -11.50 4.21 21.18
N GLU A 80 -12.54 3.39 21.05
CA GLU A 80 -13.60 3.28 22.05
C GLU A 80 -13.05 2.89 23.42
N LYS A 81 -12.19 1.88 23.46
CA LYS A 81 -11.53 1.42 24.70
C LYS A 81 -10.55 2.47 25.25
N ILE A 82 -9.81 3.15 24.36
CA ILE A 82 -8.89 4.24 24.78
C ILE A 82 -9.69 5.39 25.40
N ARG A 83 -10.83 5.80 24.82
CA ARG A 83 -11.69 6.83 25.39
C ARG A 83 -12.18 6.45 26.78
N ALA A 84 -12.56 5.18 26.99
CA ALA A 84 -12.99 4.70 28.30
C ALA A 84 -11.86 4.73 29.34
N ALA A 85 -10.63 4.42 28.93
CA ALA A 85 -9.46 4.40 29.80
C ALA A 85 -8.86 5.80 30.05
N LEU A 86 -8.93 6.69 29.07
CA LEU A 86 -8.32 8.02 29.05
C LEU A 86 -9.34 9.07 28.55
N PRO A 87 -10.29 9.49 29.39
CA PRO A 87 -11.38 10.39 28.97
C PRO A 87 -10.91 11.74 28.41
N GLU A 88 -9.78 12.26 28.87
CA GLU A 88 -9.25 13.59 28.52
C GLU A 88 -8.32 13.57 27.27
N THR A 89 -7.94 12.40 26.79
CA THR A 89 -7.08 12.29 25.61
C THR A 89 -7.83 12.71 24.36
N THR A 90 -7.28 13.64 23.58
CA THR A 90 -7.82 13.99 22.26
C THR A 90 -7.58 12.86 21.27
N LEU A 91 -8.64 12.34 20.65
CA LEU A 91 -8.62 11.22 19.70
C LEU A 91 -8.76 11.72 18.26
N VAL A 92 -7.73 11.46 17.44
CA VAL A 92 -7.67 11.91 16.05
C VAL A 92 -7.59 10.72 15.12
N MET A 93 -8.45 10.64 14.10
CA MET A 93 -8.40 9.64 13.05
C MET A 93 -7.92 10.24 11.73
N GLY A 94 -7.14 9.45 10.98
CA GLY A 94 -6.72 9.77 9.62
C GLY A 94 -6.62 8.53 8.72
N GLY A 95 -6.10 8.71 7.53
CA GLY A 95 -5.92 7.65 6.53
C GLY A 95 -7.02 7.61 5.47
N TYR A 96 -6.92 6.65 4.56
CA TYR A 96 -7.79 6.58 3.37
C TYR A 96 -9.27 6.46 3.73
N HIS A 97 -9.63 5.52 4.60
CA HIS A 97 -11.01 5.31 4.98
C HIS A 97 -11.62 6.53 5.68
N SER A 98 -10.90 7.07 6.66
CA SER A 98 -11.34 8.26 7.41
C SER A 98 -11.53 9.48 6.50
N THR A 99 -10.71 9.61 5.46
CA THR A 99 -10.81 10.69 4.47
C THR A 99 -12.18 10.71 3.78
N PHE A 100 -12.73 9.56 3.42
CA PHE A 100 -13.99 9.45 2.69
C PHE A 100 -15.22 9.28 3.60
N ALA A 101 -15.02 9.01 4.90
CA ALA A 101 -16.08 8.76 5.86
C ALA A 101 -16.10 9.74 7.03
N ALA A 102 -15.43 10.90 6.95
CA ALA A 102 -15.17 11.79 8.09
C ALA A 102 -16.43 12.15 8.89
N GLU A 103 -17.48 12.68 8.23
CA GLU A 103 -18.72 13.07 8.89
C GLU A 103 -19.49 11.86 9.44
N LYS A 104 -19.47 10.73 8.72
CA LYS A 104 -20.10 9.47 9.17
C LYS A 104 -19.41 8.92 10.42
N ILE A 105 -18.07 8.99 10.47
CA ILE A 105 -17.29 8.60 11.64
C ILE A 105 -17.68 9.46 12.84
N LEU A 106 -17.70 10.77 12.67
CA LEU A 106 -18.04 11.69 13.75
C LEU A 106 -19.51 11.56 14.20
N ALA A 107 -20.43 11.21 13.28
CA ALA A 107 -21.84 10.96 13.61
C ALA A 107 -22.03 9.69 14.44
N ASP A 108 -21.40 8.59 14.00
CA ASP A 108 -21.64 7.26 14.58
C ASP A 108 -20.75 6.97 15.81
N TYR A 109 -19.61 7.67 15.94
CA TYR A 109 -18.61 7.43 16.99
C TYR A 109 -18.27 8.72 17.75
N PRO A 110 -19.10 9.12 18.73
CA PRO A 110 -18.96 10.40 19.45
C PRO A 110 -17.66 10.54 20.24
N PHE A 111 -16.96 9.46 20.49
CA PHE A 111 -15.66 9.45 21.17
C PHE A 111 -14.48 9.87 20.28
N VAL A 112 -14.65 9.95 18.97
CA VAL A 112 -13.63 10.51 18.04
C VAL A 112 -13.79 12.02 18.02
N ASP A 113 -12.74 12.79 18.31
CA ASP A 113 -12.80 14.24 18.38
C ASP A 113 -12.59 14.90 17.01
N PHE A 114 -11.59 14.41 16.26
CA PHE A 114 -11.20 14.98 14.97
C PHE A 114 -10.94 13.91 13.92
N VAL A 115 -11.28 14.23 12.68
CA VAL A 115 -10.87 13.43 11.51
C VAL A 115 -10.09 14.31 10.55
N ILE A 116 -8.92 13.84 10.12
CA ILE A 116 -8.09 14.50 9.12
C ILE A 116 -8.29 13.80 7.76
N LYS A 117 -8.73 14.58 6.77
CA LYS A 117 -8.96 14.15 5.39
C LYS A 117 -7.74 14.47 4.52
N GLY A 118 -7.17 13.46 3.89
CA GLY A 118 -6.01 13.61 3.02
C GLY A 118 -4.68 13.50 3.75
N GLU A 119 -3.73 14.35 3.37
CA GLU A 119 -2.36 14.32 3.87
C GLU A 119 -2.23 15.22 5.10
N ALA A 120 -1.65 14.68 6.16
CA ALA A 120 -1.71 15.26 7.50
C ALA A 120 -0.41 15.96 7.95
N GLU A 121 0.64 16.03 7.13
CA GLU A 121 1.95 16.54 7.50
C GLU A 121 1.93 18.02 7.92
N TYR A 122 1.00 18.80 7.39
CA TYR A 122 0.74 20.17 7.82
C TYR A 122 -0.51 20.29 8.68
N ALA A 123 -1.58 19.57 8.32
CA ALA A 123 -2.85 19.63 9.00
C ALA A 123 -2.78 19.17 10.48
N PHE A 124 -2.02 18.11 10.76
CA PHE A 124 -1.91 17.60 12.13
C PHE A 124 -1.14 18.57 13.05
N PRO A 125 0.04 19.10 12.68
CA PRO A 125 0.68 20.15 13.44
C PRO A 125 -0.18 21.41 13.65
N ASP A 126 -0.88 21.87 12.59
CA ASP A 126 -1.76 23.04 12.69
C ASP A 126 -2.94 22.79 13.66
N LEU A 127 -3.52 21.58 13.64
CA LEU A 127 -4.55 21.16 14.59
C LEU A 127 -4.02 21.24 16.04
N LEU A 128 -2.81 20.72 16.28
CA LEU A 128 -2.22 20.74 17.62
C LEU A 128 -1.96 22.17 18.12
N ASP A 129 -1.55 23.09 17.23
CA ASP A 129 -1.39 24.50 17.57
C ASP A 129 -2.73 25.11 18.01
N ARG A 130 -3.84 24.80 17.30
CA ARG A 130 -5.18 25.26 17.69
C ARG A 130 -5.64 24.69 19.02
N ILE A 131 -5.39 23.39 19.27
CA ILE A 131 -5.72 22.74 20.55
C ILE A 131 -4.97 23.40 21.71
N GLU A 132 -3.65 23.65 21.57
CA GLU A 132 -2.85 24.30 22.62
C GLU A 132 -3.26 25.77 22.88
N GLU A 133 -3.71 26.45 21.83
CA GLU A 133 -4.22 27.82 21.93
C GLU A 133 -5.66 27.91 22.46
N GLY A 134 -6.32 26.76 22.65
CA GLY A 134 -7.75 26.71 23.02
C GLY A 134 -8.67 27.28 21.95
N ARG A 135 -8.26 27.25 20.68
CA ARG A 135 -9.00 27.78 19.52
C ARG A 135 -9.61 26.68 18.67
N GLU A 136 -10.75 26.99 18.05
CA GLU A 136 -11.34 26.10 17.08
C GLU A 136 -10.45 25.93 15.83
N PRO A 137 -10.33 24.70 15.28
CA PRO A 137 -9.49 24.45 14.10
C PRO A 137 -10.24 24.71 12.78
N ALA A 138 -11.08 25.73 12.72
CA ALA A 138 -11.94 26.02 11.56
C ALA A 138 -11.16 26.37 10.28
N ASP A 139 -9.93 26.85 10.40
CA ASP A 139 -9.01 27.21 9.32
C ASP A 139 -8.00 26.09 8.97
N VAL A 140 -8.00 24.98 9.70
CA VAL A 140 -7.07 23.87 9.46
C VAL A 140 -7.51 23.04 8.26
N SER A 141 -6.67 23.00 7.22
CA SER A 141 -6.96 22.26 5.99
C SER A 141 -7.18 20.77 6.26
N GLY A 142 -8.23 20.18 5.67
CA GLY A 142 -8.51 18.75 5.77
C GLY A 142 -9.16 18.31 7.08
N ILE A 143 -9.28 19.17 8.09
CA ILE A 143 -9.90 18.81 9.36
C ILE A 143 -11.43 18.68 9.25
N THR A 144 -12.02 17.79 10.03
CA THR A 144 -13.46 17.70 10.26
C THR A 144 -13.69 17.41 11.75
N TYR A 145 -14.63 18.13 12.37
CA TYR A 145 -14.97 18.02 13.79
C TYR A 145 -16.45 18.36 14.05
N ARG A 146 -16.96 18.02 15.23
CA ARG A 146 -18.34 18.40 15.65
C ARG A 146 -18.39 19.84 16.11
N LYS A 147 -19.43 20.56 15.69
CA LYS A 147 -19.72 21.93 16.10
C LYS A 147 -21.24 22.19 16.09
N ASP A 148 -21.76 22.66 17.23
CA ASP A 148 -23.17 23.10 17.36
C ASP A 148 -24.19 22.10 16.82
N GLY A 149 -24.02 20.81 17.09
CA GLY A 149 -24.92 19.73 16.63
C GLY A 149 -24.78 19.38 15.13
N SER A 150 -23.76 19.93 14.45
CA SER A 150 -23.43 19.67 13.05
C SER A 150 -21.95 19.33 12.91
N PHE A 151 -21.45 19.27 11.68
CA PHE A 151 -20.04 19.07 11.37
C PHE A 151 -19.44 20.31 10.72
N ALA A 152 -18.29 20.75 11.22
CA ALA A 152 -17.50 21.82 10.67
C ALA A 152 -16.15 21.28 10.14
N GLY A 153 -15.53 21.99 9.25
CA GLY A 153 -14.18 21.66 8.79
C GLY A 153 -13.88 22.11 7.37
N GLN A 154 -12.72 21.70 6.89
CA GLN A 154 -12.17 22.07 5.59
C GLN A 154 -12.18 20.88 4.61
N PRO A 155 -12.20 21.12 3.29
CA PRO A 155 -12.10 20.06 2.28
C PRO A 155 -10.82 19.24 2.43
N LEU A 156 -10.80 18.05 1.80
CA LEU A 156 -9.62 17.20 1.68
C LEU A 156 -8.40 18.00 1.22
N SER A 157 -7.29 17.84 1.93
CA SER A 157 -6.03 18.53 1.68
C SER A 157 -4.94 17.58 1.21
N VAL A 158 -4.15 18.04 0.24
CA VAL A 158 -2.94 17.35 -0.22
C VAL A 158 -1.76 18.31 -0.25
N VAL A 159 -0.60 17.85 0.14
CA VAL A 159 0.65 18.62 0.09
C VAL A 159 1.02 18.87 -1.36
N LYS A 160 1.14 20.12 -1.75
CA LYS A 160 1.42 20.51 -3.15
C LYS A 160 2.87 20.26 -3.55
N ASP A 161 3.80 20.71 -2.72
CA ASP A 161 5.23 20.53 -2.89
C ASP A 161 5.75 19.54 -1.85
N LEU A 162 6.40 18.47 -2.29
CA LEU A 162 6.85 17.38 -1.43
C LEU A 162 8.30 17.55 -0.97
N ASP A 163 9.12 18.36 -1.64
CA ASP A 163 10.53 18.55 -1.31
C ASP A 163 10.76 19.20 0.07
N PRO A 164 9.93 20.16 0.53
CA PRO A 164 10.08 20.76 1.86
C PRO A 164 9.71 19.83 3.02
N LEU A 165 9.05 18.70 2.75
CA LEU A 165 8.72 17.75 3.82
C LEU A 165 9.99 17.14 4.41
N PRO A 166 10.14 17.12 5.74
CA PRO A 166 11.25 16.44 6.38
C PRO A 166 11.23 14.96 6.08
N PHE A 167 12.40 14.35 5.91
CA PHE A 167 12.49 12.92 5.73
C PHE A 167 11.95 12.15 6.94
N PRO A 168 11.27 11.02 6.71
CA PRO A 168 10.76 10.20 7.80
C PRO A 168 11.88 9.69 8.72
N ASP A 169 11.78 9.97 10.00
CA ASP A 169 12.74 9.49 11.00
C ASP A 169 12.40 8.05 11.41
N ARG A 170 13.07 7.10 10.79
CA ARG A 170 12.85 5.66 11.02
C ARG A 170 13.36 5.17 12.36
N THR A 171 14.18 5.95 13.06
CA THR A 171 14.66 5.62 14.41
C THR A 171 13.53 5.57 15.44
N MET A 172 12.40 6.25 15.16
CA MET A 172 11.22 6.22 16.01
C MET A 172 10.54 4.85 16.11
N LEU A 173 10.84 3.93 15.19
CA LEU A 173 10.26 2.57 15.18
C LEU A 173 11.04 1.58 16.05
N GLY A 174 12.23 1.98 16.55
CA GLY A 174 13.12 1.10 17.34
C GLY A 174 13.64 -0.07 16.50
N ASP A 175 13.77 -1.24 17.13
CA ASP A 175 14.39 -2.43 16.54
C ASP A 175 13.38 -3.33 15.79
N LEU A 176 12.28 -2.77 15.27
CA LEU A 176 11.32 -3.54 14.49
C LEU A 176 11.91 -3.98 13.16
N GLU A 177 11.78 -5.27 12.88
CA GLU A 177 12.17 -5.85 11.59
C GLU A 177 11.04 -5.71 10.58
N TYR A 178 11.33 -5.01 9.51
CA TYR A 178 10.46 -4.87 8.36
C TYR A 178 10.96 -5.69 7.17
N GLY A 179 10.08 -5.99 6.24
CA GLY A 179 10.44 -6.74 5.05
C GLY A 179 9.34 -6.78 4.02
N TYR A 180 9.71 -6.99 2.77
CA TYR A 180 8.75 -7.22 1.71
C TYR A 180 8.50 -8.70 1.56
N PHE A 181 7.27 -9.11 1.80
CA PHE A 181 6.79 -10.47 1.65
C PHE A 181 5.77 -10.51 0.50
N HIS A 182 5.80 -11.56 -0.26
CA HIS A 182 4.81 -11.86 -1.26
C HIS A 182 4.34 -13.30 -1.04
N GLN A 183 3.09 -13.49 -0.63
CA GLN A 183 2.52 -14.81 -0.32
C GLN A 183 3.40 -15.66 0.63
N ASN A 184 3.86 -15.08 1.72
CA ASN A 184 4.79 -15.69 2.67
C ASN A 184 6.21 -15.97 2.13
N ILE A 185 6.52 -15.59 0.88
CA ILE A 185 7.88 -15.59 0.36
C ILE A 185 8.51 -14.24 0.70
N ARG A 186 9.60 -14.26 1.46
CA ARG A 186 10.36 -13.04 1.75
C ARG A 186 11.16 -12.63 0.53
N LEU A 187 10.89 -11.44 -0.01
CA LEU A 187 11.61 -10.88 -1.16
C LEU A 187 12.82 -10.04 -0.77
N THR A 188 12.88 -9.57 0.48
CA THR A 188 13.98 -8.75 0.99
C THR A 188 14.73 -9.42 2.12
N PHE A 189 16.05 -9.39 2.07
CA PHE A 189 16.95 -9.88 3.12
C PHE A 189 17.97 -8.79 3.44
N GLY A 190 18.18 -8.51 4.72
CA GLY A 190 18.96 -7.38 5.23
C GLY A 190 18.06 -6.20 5.61
N LYS A 191 18.67 -5.11 6.04
CA LYS A 191 17.93 -3.93 6.53
C LYS A 191 17.06 -3.34 5.43
N PHE A 192 15.78 -3.17 5.73
CA PHE A 192 14.71 -2.83 4.79
C PHE A 192 13.94 -1.60 5.23
N THR A 193 13.53 -0.78 4.26
CA THR A 193 12.55 0.30 4.48
C THR A 193 11.80 0.63 3.19
N THR A 194 10.85 1.56 3.31
CA THR A 194 10.12 2.13 2.17
C THR A 194 10.45 3.61 2.00
N ILE A 195 10.20 4.13 0.80
CA ILE A 195 10.31 5.56 0.44
C ILE A 195 9.13 5.94 -0.45
N VAL A 196 8.64 7.17 -0.29
CA VAL A 196 7.71 7.81 -1.23
C VAL A 196 8.47 8.85 -2.02
N SER A 197 8.56 8.67 -3.32
CA SER A 197 9.20 9.63 -4.22
C SER A 197 8.20 10.46 -5.02
N SER A 198 6.98 9.96 -5.16
CA SER A 198 5.84 10.70 -5.72
C SER A 198 4.53 10.22 -5.07
N ARG A 199 3.52 11.06 -5.08
CA ARG A 199 2.20 10.79 -4.53
C ARG A 199 1.11 11.08 -5.54
N GLY A 200 0.10 10.22 -5.55
CA GLY A 200 -1.06 10.36 -6.41
C GLY A 200 -0.86 9.77 -7.81
N CYS A 201 -1.97 9.62 -8.50
CA CYS A 201 -2.01 9.04 -9.83
C CYS A 201 -3.03 9.81 -10.68
N PRO A 202 -2.69 10.23 -11.92
CA PRO A 202 -3.60 11.01 -12.76
C PRO A 202 -4.67 10.14 -13.46
N PHE A 203 -4.53 8.82 -13.39
CA PHE A 203 -5.47 7.87 -13.97
C PHE A 203 -6.74 7.76 -13.12
N SER A 204 -7.82 7.28 -13.72
CA SER A 204 -9.15 7.17 -13.11
C SER A 204 -9.66 5.74 -13.03
N CYS A 205 -8.78 4.80 -12.65
CA CYS A 205 -9.17 3.41 -12.46
C CYS A 205 -10.31 3.31 -11.43
N ARG A 206 -11.41 2.64 -11.79
CA ARG A 206 -12.65 2.69 -11.01
C ARG A 206 -12.58 1.99 -9.65
N TYR A 207 -11.69 1.01 -9.51
CA TYR A 207 -11.48 0.25 -8.27
C TYR A 207 -10.50 0.95 -7.29
N CYS A 208 -9.81 2.01 -7.72
CA CYS A 208 -8.70 2.58 -6.99
C CYS A 208 -9.10 3.89 -6.28
N SER A 209 -8.91 3.95 -4.97
CA SER A 209 -9.16 5.15 -4.17
C SER A 209 -8.07 6.22 -4.28
N CYS A 210 -6.88 5.87 -4.80
CA CYS A 210 -5.76 6.79 -4.93
C CYS A 210 -6.11 8.05 -5.75
N ALA A 211 -6.83 7.89 -6.87
CA ALA A 211 -7.21 9.02 -7.71
C ALA A 211 -8.13 10.02 -6.99
N ALA A 212 -9.09 9.52 -6.20
CA ALA A 212 -9.97 10.36 -5.39
C ALA A 212 -9.21 11.03 -4.24
N PHE A 213 -8.38 10.27 -3.53
CA PHE A 213 -7.56 10.77 -2.41
C PHE A 213 -6.57 11.84 -2.88
N SER A 214 -5.90 11.63 -3.99
CA SER A 214 -4.93 12.58 -4.55
C SER A 214 -5.57 13.69 -5.39
N GLN A 215 -6.91 13.70 -5.54
CA GLN A 215 -7.64 14.61 -6.44
C GLN A 215 -7.11 14.54 -7.88
N ARG A 216 -6.69 13.36 -8.34
CA ARG A 216 -6.04 13.11 -9.64
C ARG A 216 -4.78 13.95 -9.88
N ARG A 217 -4.12 14.42 -8.82
CA ARG A 217 -2.89 15.21 -8.90
C ARG A 217 -1.70 14.31 -8.59
N TRP A 218 -0.87 14.12 -9.60
CA TRP A 218 0.44 13.51 -9.38
C TRP A 218 1.43 14.60 -8.97
N ARG A 219 2.12 14.41 -7.88
CA ARG A 219 3.12 15.32 -7.32
C ARG A 219 4.37 14.51 -7.00
N ALA A 220 5.53 15.06 -7.32
CA ALA A 220 6.78 14.33 -7.16
C ALA A 220 7.82 15.19 -6.44
N ARG A 221 8.65 14.53 -5.67
CA ARG A 221 9.88 15.07 -5.15
C ARG A 221 10.89 15.21 -6.29
N SER A 222 11.79 16.18 -6.21
CA SER A 222 12.91 16.30 -7.13
C SER A 222 13.82 15.06 -7.07
N ALA A 223 14.54 14.78 -8.15
CA ALA A 223 15.49 13.66 -8.19
C ALA A 223 16.56 13.82 -7.09
N ALA A 224 17.06 15.05 -6.88
CA ALA A 224 18.03 15.35 -5.83
C ALA A 224 17.50 15.02 -4.44
N ASN A 225 16.31 15.52 -4.09
CA ASN A 225 15.70 15.29 -2.77
C ASN A 225 15.46 13.79 -2.51
N VAL A 226 15.05 13.01 -3.53
CA VAL A 226 14.89 11.54 -3.40
C VAL A 226 16.25 10.88 -3.13
N VAL A 227 17.28 11.26 -3.87
CA VAL A 227 18.60 10.62 -3.74
C VAL A 227 19.31 11.05 -2.46
N ASP A 228 19.05 12.26 -1.93
CA ASP A 228 19.54 12.70 -0.61
C ASP A 228 19.00 11.79 0.50
N GLU A 229 17.69 11.43 0.47
CA GLU A 229 17.15 10.45 1.41
C GLU A 229 17.76 9.07 1.24
N LEU A 230 17.92 8.60 -0.01
CA LEU A 230 18.55 7.30 -0.28
C LEU A 230 20.01 7.24 0.20
N GLU A 231 20.77 8.32 0.09
CA GLU A 231 22.14 8.42 0.58
C GLU A 231 22.20 8.32 2.11
N GLY A 232 21.30 9.00 2.81
CA GLY A 232 21.12 8.87 4.25
C GLY A 232 20.80 7.43 4.66
N LEU A 233 19.81 6.80 3.99
CA LEU A 233 19.45 5.42 4.24
C LEU A 233 20.60 4.44 3.97
N TYR A 234 21.37 4.68 2.90
CA TYR A 234 22.55 3.86 2.58
C TYR A 234 23.63 3.98 3.67
N SER A 235 23.86 5.19 4.16
CA SER A 235 24.78 5.46 5.27
C SER A 235 24.35 4.79 6.57
N ASP A 236 23.04 4.69 6.82
CA ASP A 236 22.43 4.00 7.95
C ASP A 236 22.41 2.45 7.79
N GLY A 237 22.98 1.93 6.70
CA GLY A 237 23.13 0.51 6.44
C GLY A 237 21.88 -0.18 5.86
N TYR A 238 20.90 0.56 5.32
CA TYR A 238 19.80 -0.06 4.60
C TYR A 238 20.28 -0.69 3.29
N GLU A 239 19.82 -1.91 3.03
CA GLU A 239 20.18 -2.68 1.84
C GLU A 239 19.04 -2.75 0.81
N ASN A 240 17.80 -2.62 1.25
CA ASN A 240 16.62 -2.79 0.43
C ASN A 240 15.64 -1.64 0.66
N VAL A 241 15.17 -1.03 -0.43
CA VAL A 241 14.21 0.07 -0.40
C VAL A 241 13.11 -0.19 -1.41
N VAL A 242 11.85 -0.14 -0.95
CA VAL A 242 10.67 -0.16 -1.83
C VAL A 242 10.18 1.27 -2.06
N PHE A 243 10.07 1.67 -3.30
CA PHE A 243 9.34 2.87 -3.70
C PHE A 243 7.85 2.54 -3.70
N VAL A 244 7.13 3.07 -2.70
CA VAL A 244 5.69 2.88 -2.54
C VAL A 244 4.87 3.97 -3.24
N ASP A 245 5.37 4.40 -4.39
CA ASP A 245 4.71 5.36 -5.26
C ASP A 245 3.52 4.71 -5.96
N ASP A 246 2.38 5.38 -6.08
CA ASP A 246 1.22 4.89 -6.84
C ASP A 246 1.53 4.58 -8.32
N ASN A 247 2.54 5.24 -8.89
CA ASN A 247 3.07 4.98 -10.23
C ASN A 247 4.47 5.60 -10.38
N PHE A 248 5.49 4.86 -10.00
CA PHE A 248 6.88 5.33 -10.02
C PHE A 248 7.35 5.71 -11.42
N THR A 249 6.96 4.93 -12.44
CA THR A 249 7.45 5.09 -13.82
C THR A 249 6.70 6.15 -14.64
N LEU A 250 5.78 6.91 -14.05
CA LEU A 250 4.95 7.89 -14.76
C LEU A 250 5.81 8.95 -15.47
N ASN A 251 6.82 9.50 -14.82
CA ASN A 251 7.74 10.47 -15.40
C ASN A 251 9.10 9.84 -15.68
N LYS A 252 9.28 9.37 -16.91
CA LYS A 252 10.49 8.66 -17.37
C LYS A 252 11.77 9.50 -17.23
N LYS A 253 11.69 10.82 -17.49
CA LYS A 253 12.83 11.74 -17.37
C LYS A 253 13.30 11.79 -15.92
N ARG A 254 12.39 12.02 -14.98
CA ARG A 254 12.68 12.04 -13.54
C ARG A 254 13.29 10.71 -13.05
N VAL A 255 12.72 9.56 -13.45
CA VAL A 255 13.26 8.25 -13.09
C VAL A 255 14.67 8.06 -13.62
N THR A 256 14.94 8.53 -14.85
CA THR A 256 16.30 8.50 -15.44
C THR A 256 17.28 9.37 -14.64
N GLU A 257 16.85 10.55 -14.20
CA GLU A 257 17.64 11.47 -13.36
C GLU A 257 17.95 10.84 -11.98
N ILE A 258 16.95 10.23 -11.32
CA ILE A 258 17.14 9.49 -10.06
C ILE A 258 18.19 8.37 -10.26
N CYS A 259 18.04 7.56 -11.31
CA CYS A 259 18.96 6.48 -11.60
C CYS A 259 20.39 6.97 -11.89
N ALA A 260 20.55 8.12 -12.57
CA ALA A 260 21.84 8.72 -12.83
C ALA A 260 22.53 9.15 -11.52
N GLN A 261 21.82 9.87 -10.64
CA GLN A 261 22.34 10.34 -9.36
C GLN A 261 22.67 9.19 -8.39
N ILE A 262 21.83 8.13 -8.33
CA ILE A 262 22.12 6.92 -7.54
C ILE A 262 23.49 6.33 -7.95
N ARG A 263 23.76 6.27 -9.25
CA ARG A 263 25.02 5.73 -9.77
C ARG A 263 26.20 6.66 -9.53
N GLU A 264 26.01 7.96 -9.72
CA GLU A 264 27.02 9.00 -9.49
C GLU A 264 27.47 9.00 -8.02
N ARG A 265 26.50 8.96 -7.07
CA ARG A 265 26.77 8.90 -5.63
C ARG A 265 27.15 7.49 -5.14
N LYS A 266 27.26 6.51 -6.05
CA LYS A 266 27.68 5.12 -5.75
C LYS A 266 26.82 4.43 -4.68
N ILE A 267 25.54 4.77 -4.58
CA ILE A 267 24.59 4.15 -3.66
C ILE A 267 24.33 2.72 -4.12
N ARG A 268 24.65 1.73 -3.28
CA ARG A 268 24.59 0.30 -3.62
C ARG A 268 23.50 -0.41 -2.80
N MET A 269 22.27 -0.05 -3.05
CA MET A 269 21.08 -0.70 -2.48
C MET A 269 20.29 -1.45 -3.56
N ARG A 270 19.30 -2.22 -3.15
CA ARG A 270 18.33 -2.86 -4.03
C ARG A 270 17.03 -2.13 -3.95
N PHE A 271 16.48 -1.80 -5.12
CA PHE A 271 15.24 -1.05 -5.24
C PHE A 271 14.15 -1.90 -5.85
N TYR A 272 12.96 -1.70 -5.33
CA TYR A 272 11.71 -2.31 -5.75
C TYR A 272 10.74 -1.17 -6.06
N CYS A 273 9.93 -1.27 -7.10
CA CYS A 273 8.96 -0.23 -7.42
C CYS A 273 7.76 -0.78 -8.17
N GLU A 274 6.69 0.01 -8.16
CA GLU A 274 5.45 -0.27 -8.86
C GLU A 274 5.25 0.68 -10.04
N GLY A 275 4.60 0.19 -11.08
CA GLY A 275 4.27 1.00 -12.25
C GLY A 275 3.26 0.34 -13.17
N ARG A 276 2.83 1.11 -14.16
CA ARG A 276 1.91 0.63 -15.19
C ARG A 276 2.69 0.00 -16.34
N VAL A 277 2.11 -1.00 -16.97
CA VAL A 277 2.71 -1.70 -18.12
C VAL A 277 2.99 -0.80 -19.32
N ASP A 278 2.22 0.29 -19.49
CA ASP A 278 2.35 1.25 -20.59
C ASP A 278 3.38 2.37 -20.33
N ASN A 279 3.93 2.45 -19.09
CA ASN A 279 4.85 3.51 -18.68
C ASN A 279 6.29 3.04 -18.47
N ALA A 280 6.60 1.76 -18.70
CA ALA A 280 7.90 1.17 -18.42
C ALA A 280 8.56 0.54 -19.67
N PRO A 281 9.02 1.33 -20.66
CA PRO A 281 9.68 0.81 -21.85
C PRO A 281 11.04 0.18 -21.52
N TYR A 282 11.50 -0.75 -22.35
CA TYR A 282 12.75 -1.51 -22.15
C TYR A 282 13.95 -0.64 -21.79
N GLU A 283 14.15 0.48 -22.50
CA GLU A 283 15.31 1.34 -22.24
C GLU A 283 15.28 1.95 -20.83
N LEU A 284 14.09 2.34 -20.33
CA LEU A 284 13.94 2.80 -18.95
C LEU A 284 14.25 1.68 -17.95
N LEU A 285 13.68 0.50 -18.16
CA LEU A 285 13.92 -0.68 -17.30
C LEU A 285 15.40 -1.05 -17.25
N ARG A 286 16.11 -0.95 -18.36
CA ARG A 286 17.56 -1.18 -18.46
C ARG A 286 18.36 -0.13 -17.65
N ILE A 287 17.95 1.14 -17.70
CA ILE A 287 18.57 2.22 -16.90
C ILE A 287 18.31 1.96 -15.42
N MET A 288 17.07 1.66 -15.04
CA MET A 288 16.69 1.34 -13.68
C MET A 288 17.46 0.13 -13.13
N LYS A 289 17.57 -0.95 -13.90
CA LYS A 289 18.34 -2.13 -13.51
C LYS A 289 19.80 -1.82 -13.20
N ARG A 290 20.45 -0.97 -14.00
CA ARG A 290 21.83 -0.54 -13.77
C ARG A 290 21.99 0.33 -12.51
N ALA A 291 20.92 0.96 -12.05
CA ALA A 291 20.90 1.75 -10.83
C ALA A 291 20.54 0.94 -9.57
N GLY A 292 20.22 -0.37 -9.71
CA GLY A 292 19.91 -1.24 -8.59
C GLY A 292 18.41 -1.59 -8.44
N PHE A 293 17.54 -1.20 -9.38
CA PHE A 293 16.15 -1.63 -9.40
C PHE A 293 16.06 -3.11 -9.81
N ASP A 294 15.80 -3.97 -8.86
CA ASP A 294 15.81 -5.42 -9.04
C ASP A 294 14.42 -6.02 -9.23
N VAL A 295 13.39 -5.40 -8.67
CA VAL A 295 12.01 -5.89 -8.75
C VAL A 295 11.10 -4.81 -9.31
N MET A 296 10.31 -5.20 -10.31
CA MET A 296 9.26 -4.38 -10.91
C MET A 296 7.90 -5.04 -10.72
N TYR A 297 6.98 -4.30 -10.10
CA TYR A 297 5.59 -4.73 -9.92
C TYR A 297 4.71 -4.03 -10.96
N PHE A 298 3.92 -4.82 -11.71
CA PHE A 298 3.00 -4.33 -12.72
C PHE A 298 1.54 -4.64 -12.39
N GLY A 299 0.69 -3.62 -12.36
CA GLY A 299 -0.75 -3.80 -12.35
C GLY A 299 -1.27 -4.14 -13.75
N VAL A 300 -1.62 -5.42 -13.99
CA VAL A 300 -2.21 -5.93 -15.23
C VAL A 300 -3.73 -5.95 -15.14
N GLU A 301 -4.24 -6.38 -14.02
CA GLU A 301 -5.62 -6.52 -13.56
C GLU A 301 -6.42 -7.59 -14.31
N SER A 302 -6.52 -7.55 -15.64
CA SER A 302 -7.18 -8.55 -16.46
C SER A 302 -6.62 -8.57 -17.89
N PRO A 303 -6.60 -9.69 -18.60
CA PRO A 303 -6.32 -9.74 -20.03
C PRO A 303 -7.55 -9.41 -20.89
N THR A 304 -8.76 -9.43 -20.31
CA THR A 304 -10.03 -9.30 -21.03
C THR A 304 -10.37 -7.83 -21.31
N PRO A 305 -10.51 -7.40 -22.59
CA PRO A 305 -10.76 -5.99 -22.93
C PRO A 305 -11.99 -5.41 -22.23
N ARG A 306 -13.10 -6.12 -22.15
CA ARG A 306 -14.34 -5.69 -21.49
C ARG A 306 -14.13 -5.38 -20.02
N VAL A 307 -13.34 -6.20 -19.32
CA VAL A 307 -13.01 -6.03 -17.90
C VAL A 307 -12.09 -4.83 -17.70
N LEU A 308 -11.07 -4.68 -18.55
CA LEU A 308 -10.17 -3.52 -18.53
C LEU A 308 -10.91 -2.21 -18.83
N GLU A 309 -11.89 -2.23 -19.73
CA GLU A 309 -12.76 -1.08 -20.01
C GLU A 309 -13.62 -0.72 -18.78
N TYR A 310 -14.25 -1.72 -18.14
CA TYR A 310 -14.98 -1.53 -16.89
C TYR A 310 -14.11 -0.91 -15.82
N TYR A 311 -12.87 -1.36 -15.67
CA TYR A 311 -11.91 -0.79 -14.73
C TYR A 311 -11.39 0.59 -15.15
N LYS A 312 -11.62 1.04 -16.36
CA LYS A 312 -10.99 2.25 -16.95
C LYS A 312 -9.47 2.20 -16.81
N LYS A 313 -8.88 1.01 -16.97
CA LYS A 313 -7.42 0.82 -16.81
C LYS A 313 -6.64 1.42 -17.99
N GLY A 314 -7.20 1.39 -19.21
CA GLY A 314 -6.62 1.98 -20.42
C GLY A 314 -5.34 1.29 -20.90
N ILE A 315 -5.22 -0.01 -20.69
CA ILE A 315 -4.11 -0.87 -21.18
C ILE A 315 -4.69 -2.05 -21.96
N SER A 316 -3.81 -2.82 -22.59
CA SER A 316 -4.17 -4.09 -23.25
C SER A 316 -3.32 -5.26 -22.75
N ALA A 317 -3.80 -6.50 -22.97
CA ALA A 317 -3.06 -7.73 -22.70
C ALA A 317 -1.68 -7.74 -23.40
N ALA A 318 -1.63 -7.32 -24.67
CA ALA A 318 -0.38 -7.23 -25.43
C ALA A 318 0.65 -6.25 -24.82
N GLN A 319 0.17 -5.14 -24.25
CA GLN A 319 1.07 -4.23 -23.50
C GLN A 319 1.60 -4.89 -22.25
N ALA A 320 0.80 -5.69 -21.54
CA ALA A 320 1.23 -6.41 -20.34
C ALA A 320 2.27 -7.49 -20.71
N GLU A 321 2.04 -8.28 -21.76
CA GLU A 321 2.99 -9.27 -22.26
C GLU A 321 4.32 -8.62 -22.63
N LYS A 322 4.28 -7.51 -23.38
CA LYS A 322 5.46 -6.76 -23.78
C LYS A 322 6.24 -6.23 -22.57
N ALA A 323 5.56 -5.60 -21.61
CA ALA A 323 6.18 -5.02 -20.42
C ALA A 323 6.87 -6.10 -19.56
N VAL A 324 6.21 -7.24 -19.35
CA VAL A 324 6.77 -8.39 -18.61
C VAL A 324 8.00 -8.96 -19.35
N ALA A 325 7.92 -9.14 -20.66
CA ALA A 325 9.05 -9.62 -21.48
C ALA A 325 10.23 -8.64 -21.44
N ASP A 326 9.96 -7.33 -21.56
CA ASP A 326 10.97 -6.28 -21.51
C ASP A 326 11.66 -6.19 -20.14
N ALA A 327 10.90 -6.31 -19.04
CA ALA A 327 11.46 -6.30 -17.69
C ALA A 327 12.32 -7.54 -17.42
N LYS A 328 11.89 -8.72 -17.86
CA LYS A 328 12.69 -9.96 -17.81
C LYS A 328 13.98 -9.83 -18.62
N ARG A 329 13.89 -9.30 -19.84
CA ARG A 329 15.06 -9.04 -20.70
C ARG A 329 16.03 -8.05 -20.07
N ALA A 330 15.53 -7.06 -19.31
CA ALA A 330 16.37 -6.14 -18.55
C ALA A 330 17.02 -6.79 -17.31
N GLY A 331 16.67 -8.04 -16.97
CA GLY A 331 17.18 -8.79 -15.83
C GLY A 331 16.50 -8.45 -14.50
N MET A 332 15.28 -7.94 -14.54
CA MET A 332 14.47 -7.64 -13.34
C MET A 332 13.61 -8.84 -12.95
N ILE A 333 13.33 -8.96 -11.67
CA ILE A 333 12.29 -9.82 -11.13
C ILE A 333 10.95 -9.09 -11.37
N VAL A 334 9.98 -9.80 -11.95
CA VAL A 334 8.67 -9.23 -12.29
C VAL A 334 7.59 -9.82 -11.42
N VAL A 335 6.85 -8.97 -10.74
CA VAL A 335 5.60 -9.31 -10.05
C VAL A 335 4.46 -8.71 -10.86
N THR A 336 3.35 -9.42 -10.98
CA THR A 336 2.14 -8.90 -11.66
C THR A 336 0.93 -9.05 -10.76
N SER A 337 0.03 -8.05 -10.77
CA SER A 337 -1.26 -8.16 -10.10
C SER A 337 -2.40 -8.33 -11.09
N PHE A 338 -3.39 -9.11 -10.64
CA PHE A 338 -4.66 -9.33 -11.29
C PHE A 338 -5.79 -9.09 -10.31
N ILE A 339 -6.95 -8.70 -10.83
CA ILE A 339 -8.18 -8.51 -10.06
C ILE A 339 -9.28 -9.33 -10.73
N ILE A 340 -9.92 -10.21 -9.97
CA ILE A 340 -11.05 -11.02 -10.43
C ILE A 340 -12.32 -10.67 -9.66
N GLY A 341 -13.49 -10.96 -10.24
CA GLY A 341 -14.80 -10.73 -9.62
C GLY A 341 -15.38 -9.35 -9.91
N ALA A 342 -15.03 -8.72 -11.05
CA ALA A 342 -15.74 -7.54 -11.51
C ALA A 342 -17.20 -7.85 -11.86
N PRO A 343 -18.18 -6.96 -11.61
CA PRO A 343 -19.60 -7.22 -11.93
C PRO A 343 -19.86 -7.63 -13.39
N VAL A 344 -19.03 -7.16 -14.31
CA VAL A 344 -19.10 -7.49 -15.75
C VAL A 344 -18.33 -8.75 -16.13
N GLU A 345 -17.60 -9.37 -15.21
CA GLU A 345 -16.69 -10.48 -15.49
C GLU A 345 -17.42 -11.82 -15.41
N SER A 346 -17.39 -12.61 -16.46
CA SER A 346 -17.94 -13.96 -16.47
C SER A 346 -16.92 -14.98 -15.96
N ARG A 347 -17.38 -16.19 -15.64
CA ARG A 347 -16.50 -17.30 -15.32
C ARG A 347 -15.47 -17.56 -16.42
N ALA A 348 -15.85 -17.47 -17.70
CA ALA A 348 -14.94 -17.64 -18.83
C ALA A 348 -13.85 -16.56 -18.89
N ASP A 349 -14.14 -15.32 -18.48
CA ASP A 349 -13.14 -14.26 -18.40
C ASP A 349 -12.10 -14.54 -17.30
N ILE A 350 -12.55 -15.12 -16.18
CA ILE A 350 -11.63 -15.51 -15.09
C ILE A 350 -10.77 -16.70 -15.53
N ASP A 351 -11.36 -17.70 -16.19
CA ASP A 351 -10.62 -18.83 -16.77
C ASP A 351 -9.57 -18.34 -17.79
N HIS A 352 -9.93 -17.34 -18.63
CA HIS A 352 -8.98 -16.65 -19.52
C HIS A 352 -7.86 -15.94 -18.75
N THR A 353 -8.16 -15.30 -17.62
CA THR A 353 -7.16 -14.67 -16.75
C THR A 353 -6.19 -15.71 -16.17
N ILE A 354 -6.70 -16.87 -15.76
CA ILE A 354 -5.89 -18.01 -15.26
C ILE A 354 -4.94 -18.51 -16.34
N ASP A 355 -5.45 -18.71 -17.55
CA ASP A 355 -4.63 -19.15 -18.71
C ASP A 355 -3.59 -18.09 -19.10
N PHE A 356 -3.97 -16.82 -19.05
CA PHE A 356 -3.05 -15.72 -19.31
C PHE A 356 -1.89 -15.68 -18.30
N ILE A 357 -2.16 -15.86 -17.01
CA ILE A 357 -1.15 -15.96 -15.94
C ILE A 357 -0.17 -17.10 -16.22
N ARG A 358 -0.72 -18.30 -16.60
CA ARG A 358 0.10 -19.47 -16.94
C ARG A 358 1.07 -19.19 -18.08
N ASN A 359 0.61 -18.46 -19.10
CA ASN A 359 1.39 -18.17 -20.32
C ASN A 359 2.37 -17.00 -20.12
N LEU A 360 1.97 -15.97 -19.38
CA LEU A 360 2.76 -14.78 -19.09
C LEU A 360 4.03 -15.09 -18.27
N ARG A 361 3.92 -16.07 -17.36
CA ARG A 361 5.02 -16.54 -16.50
C ARG A 361 5.75 -15.41 -15.77
N PRO A 362 5.08 -14.52 -15.03
CA PRO A 362 5.79 -13.59 -14.17
C PRO A 362 6.58 -14.36 -13.10
N HIS A 363 7.53 -13.72 -12.42
CA HIS A 363 8.28 -14.37 -11.34
C HIS A 363 7.40 -14.60 -10.10
N ALA A 364 6.48 -13.66 -9.85
CA ALA A 364 5.44 -13.80 -8.84
C ALA A 364 4.13 -13.18 -9.35
N VAL A 365 3.01 -13.66 -8.84
CA VAL A 365 1.68 -13.18 -9.20
C VAL A 365 0.90 -12.85 -7.92
N GLN A 366 0.15 -11.78 -7.95
CA GLN A 366 -0.86 -11.45 -6.95
C GLN A 366 -2.23 -11.46 -7.60
N VAL A 367 -3.16 -12.21 -7.03
CA VAL A 367 -4.54 -12.26 -7.50
C VAL A 367 -5.45 -11.78 -6.38
N ASN A 368 -6.12 -10.66 -6.63
CA ASN A 368 -7.03 -10.03 -5.69
C ASN A 368 -8.47 -10.27 -6.14
N ILE A 369 -9.36 -10.51 -5.19
CA ILE A 369 -10.80 -10.42 -5.42
C ILE A 369 -11.19 -8.96 -5.29
N LEU A 370 -11.96 -8.44 -6.24
CA LEU A 370 -12.36 -7.05 -6.27
C LEU A 370 -13.12 -6.66 -4.99
N ASP A 371 -12.59 -5.69 -4.28
CA ASP A 371 -13.23 -5.06 -3.13
C ASP A 371 -13.90 -3.74 -3.53
N CYS A 372 -15.04 -3.44 -2.94
CA CYS A 372 -15.72 -2.16 -3.05
C CYS A 372 -15.28 -1.25 -1.89
N LEU A 373 -14.36 -0.35 -2.17
CA LEU A 373 -13.82 0.57 -1.17
C LEU A 373 -14.52 1.91 -1.24
N ILE A 374 -14.84 2.47 -0.07
CA ILE A 374 -15.39 3.84 0.02
C ILE A 374 -14.45 4.84 -0.67
N GLY A 375 -15.04 5.81 -1.37
CA GLY A 375 -14.29 6.82 -2.14
C GLY A 375 -13.84 6.36 -3.54
N THR A 376 -14.22 5.14 -3.97
CA THR A 376 -14.00 4.68 -5.35
C THR A 376 -15.23 4.90 -6.23
N PRO A 377 -15.05 5.11 -7.55
CA PRO A 377 -16.19 5.19 -8.49
C PRO A 377 -17.09 3.94 -8.49
N ILE A 378 -16.54 2.76 -8.16
CA ILE A 378 -17.36 1.54 -8.02
C ILE A 378 -18.27 1.65 -6.79
N TRP A 379 -17.76 2.18 -5.67
CA TRP A 379 -18.56 2.43 -4.49
C TRP A 379 -19.75 3.35 -4.79
N ASP A 380 -19.50 4.47 -5.48
CA ASP A 380 -20.55 5.44 -5.83
C ASP A 380 -21.59 4.82 -6.76
N GLU A 381 -21.17 3.98 -7.71
CA GLU A 381 -22.08 3.25 -8.59
C GLU A 381 -22.98 2.29 -7.81
N LEU A 382 -22.43 1.50 -6.90
CA LEU A 382 -23.18 0.51 -6.14
C LEU A 382 -24.14 1.15 -5.13
N ILE A 383 -23.74 2.26 -4.50
CA ILE A 383 -24.66 3.10 -3.69
C ILE A 383 -25.81 3.62 -4.57
N GLY A 384 -25.49 4.17 -5.75
CA GLY A 384 -26.51 4.70 -6.69
C GLY A 384 -27.50 3.66 -7.21
N LYS A 385 -27.08 2.40 -7.30
CA LYS A 385 -27.93 1.26 -7.66
C LYS A 385 -28.68 0.65 -6.47
N GLY A 386 -28.47 1.15 -5.26
CA GLY A 386 -29.06 0.60 -4.03
C GLY A 386 -28.53 -0.80 -3.65
N VAL A 387 -27.40 -1.19 -4.22
CA VAL A 387 -26.74 -2.46 -3.99
C VAL A 387 -25.98 -2.46 -2.66
N VAL A 388 -25.30 -1.35 -2.37
CA VAL A 388 -24.65 -1.10 -1.09
C VAL A 388 -25.50 -0.11 -0.31
N GLY A 389 -25.82 -0.45 0.93
CA GLY A 389 -26.63 0.39 1.81
C GLY A 389 -25.86 1.57 2.42
N ALA A 390 -26.56 2.57 2.88
CA ALA A 390 -25.97 3.76 3.48
C ALA A 390 -25.10 3.46 4.73
N GLN A 391 -25.32 2.32 5.40
CA GLN A 391 -24.57 1.89 6.60
C GLN A 391 -23.38 0.98 6.28
N ASP A 392 -23.22 0.59 5.03
CA ASP A 392 -22.20 -0.37 4.63
C ASP A 392 -20.78 0.21 4.53
N TRP A 393 -20.63 1.51 4.68
CA TRP A 393 -19.36 2.23 4.63
C TRP A 393 -18.32 1.78 5.68
N ARG A 394 -18.77 1.08 6.74
CA ARG A 394 -17.89 0.67 7.86
C ARG A 394 -16.96 -0.48 7.54
N ARG A 395 -17.19 -1.19 6.43
CA ARG A 395 -16.41 -2.36 6.02
C ARG A 395 -16.25 -2.42 4.51
N ASN A 396 -15.31 -3.20 4.02
CA ASN A 396 -15.30 -3.49 2.59
C ASN A 396 -16.43 -4.42 2.22
N HIS A 397 -17.09 -4.05 1.14
CA HIS A 397 -18.06 -4.89 0.49
C HIS A 397 -17.40 -5.59 -0.68
N ARG A 398 -17.47 -6.89 -0.68
CA ARG A 398 -17.04 -7.70 -1.79
C ARG A 398 -18.13 -7.70 -2.83
N ILE A 399 -17.79 -7.30 -4.06
CA ILE A 399 -18.73 -7.05 -5.15
C ILE A 399 -19.39 -8.33 -5.67
N TRP A 400 -18.80 -9.50 -5.38
CA TRP A 400 -19.36 -10.80 -5.78
C TRP A 400 -20.77 -11.08 -5.19
N GLU A 401 -21.15 -10.46 -4.08
CA GLU A 401 -22.54 -10.53 -3.57
C GLU A 401 -23.56 -10.00 -4.60
N TYR A 402 -23.10 -9.31 -5.62
CA TYR A 402 -23.90 -8.61 -6.62
C TYR A 402 -23.55 -9.02 -8.06
N HIS A 403 -22.86 -10.14 -8.22
CA HIS A 403 -22.47 -10.63 -9.53
C HIS A 403 -23.66 -11.28 -10.24
N GLU A 404 -23.92 -10.87 -11.47
CA GLU A 404 -25.08 -11.36 -12.26
C GLU A 404 -25.02 -12.89 -12.49
N ASP A 405 -23.83 -13.46 -12.65
CA ASP A 405 -23.60 -14.90 -12.86
C ASP A 405 -23.51 -15.71 -11.54
N GLY A 406 -23.81 -15.13 -10.38
CA GLY A 406 -23.85 -15.83 -9.10
C GLY A 406 -22.50 -16.37 -8.62
N LEU A 407 -21.37 -15.75 -9.02
CA LEU A 407 -20.04 -16.11 -8.51
C LEU A 407 -19.95 -15.81 -7.01
N SER A 408 -19.99 -16.85 -6.18
CA SER A 408 -19.88 -16.72 -4.73
C SER A 408 -18.44 -16.41 -4.26
N GLN A 409 -18.29 -15.98 -3.03
CA GLN A 409 -16.96 -15.80 -2.39
C GLN A 409 -16.14 -17.09 -2.46
N GLU A 410 -16.74 -18.22 -2.17
CA GLU A 410 -16.09 -19.53 -2.21
C GLU A 410 -15.57 -19.83 -3.61
N THR A 411 -16.41 -19.60 -4.64
CA THR A 411 -16.04 -19.79 -6.05
C THR A 411 -14.87 -18.88 -6.42
N LEU A 412 -14.92 -17.59 -6.10
CA LEU A 412 -13.83 -16.65 -6.40
C LEU A 412 -12.56 -16.97 -5.60
N GLY A 413 -12.69 -17.42 -4.35
CA GLY A 413 -11.57 -17.89 -3.54
C GLY A 413 -10.86 -19.07 -4.22
N LYS A 414 -11.62 -20.08 -4.66
CA LYS A 414 -11.08 -21.22 -5.40
C LYS A 414 -10.44 -20.82 -6.73
N LEU A 415 -11.06 -19.92 -7.47
CA LEU A 415 -10.48 -19.41 -8.72
C LEU A 415 -9.18 -18.63 -8.50
N SER A 416 -9.07 -17.91 -7.40
CA SER A 416 -7.80 -17.30 -7.01
C SER A 416 -6.71 -18.34 -6.72
N GLU A 417 -7.06 -19.44 -6.03
CA GLU A 417 -6.14 -20.58 -5.81
C GLU A 417 -5.74 -21.24 -7.12
N ASP A 418 -6.69 -21.46 -8.03
CA ASP A 418 -6.44 -22.01 -9.36
C ASP A 418 -5.49 -21.12 -10.19
N ALA A 419 -5.58 -19.81 -10.05
CA ALA A 419 -4.67 -18.86 -10.70
C ALA A 419 -3.23 -18.98 -10.16
N TYR A 420 -3.05 -19.17 -8.86
CA TYR A 420 -1.73 -19.46 -8.29
C TYR A 420 -1.19 -20.82 -8.75
N ALA A 421 -2.04 -21.85 -8.80
CA ALA A 421 -1.65 -23.16 -9.33
C ALA A 421 -1.23 -23.07 -10.81
N ALA A 422 -1.97 -22.30 -11.62
CA ALA A 422 -1.65 -22.07 -13.03
C ALA A 422 -0.32 -21.33 -13.20
N HIS A 423 -0.01 -20.36 -12.36
CA HIS A 423 1.29 -19.70 -12.33
C HIS A 423 2.44 -20.70 -12.12
N ILE A 424 2.31 -21.57 -11.10
CA ILE A 424 3.30 -22.63 -10.84
C ILE A 424 3.41 -23.61 -12.03
N GLN A 425 2.29 -24.02 -12.61
CA GLN A 425 2.25 -24.90 -13.80
C GLN A 425 2.94 -24.27 -15.01
N GLY A 426 2.79 -22.96 -15.22
CA GLY A 426 3.49 -22.24 -16.29
C GLY A 426 5.01 -22.41 -16.23
N TRP A 427 5.58 -22.59 -15.04
CA TRP A 427 7.00 -22.82 -14.82
C TRP A 427 7.41 -24.32 -14.83
N LYS A 428 6.45 -25.27 -14.80
CA LYS A 428 6.73 -26.73 -14.81
C LYS A 428 6.97 -27.32 -16.23
N GLY A 429 6.63 -26.58 -17.31
CA GLY A 429 6.88 -27.03 -18.70
C GLY A 429 8.35 -27.30 -18.99
N LYS A 430 8.66 -27.87 -20.20
CA LYS A 430 10.02 -28.25 -20.62
C LYS A 430 11.02 -27.10 -20.34
N GLY A 431 11.83 -27.25 -19.28
CA GLY A 431 12.79 -26.26 -18.83
C GLY A 431 12.29 -25.25 -17.80
N GLY A 432 10.97 -25.08 -17.59
CA GLY A 432 10.39 -23.97 -16.83
C GLY A 432 10.91 -23.81 -15.40
N LEU A 433 10.99 -24.90 -14.62
CA LEU A 433 11.55 -24.85 -13.27
C LEU A 433 13.05 -24.57 -13.28
N LYS A 434 13.79 -25.17 -14.25
CA LYS A 434 15.22 -24.88 -14.43
C LYS A 434 15.41 -23.44 -14.86
N ASP A 435 14.56 -22.92 -15.74
CA ASP A 435 14.61 -21.53 -16.20
C ASP A 435 14.21 -20.57 -15.08
N PHE A 436 13.22 -20.90 -14.26
CA PHE A 436 12.88 -20.14 -13.05
C PHE A 436 14.05 -20.09 -12.07
N VAL A 437 14.62 -21.23 -11.70
CA VAL A 437 15.79 -21.32 -10.80
C VAL A 437 17.01 -20.66 -11.41
N ARG A 438 17.28 -20.87 -12.71
CA ARG A 438 18.38 -20.24 -13.43
C ARG A 438 18.23 -18.72 -13.45
N MET A 439 17.04 -18.22 -13.73
CA MET A 439 16.74 -16.80 -13.80
C MET A 439 16.81 -16.15 -12.42
N MET A 440 16.27 -16.77 -11.39
CA MET A 440 16.44 -16.36 -10.00
C MET A 440 17.91 -16.47 -9.56
N GLY A 441 18.64 -17.47 -10.06
CA GLY A 441 20.06 -17.69 -9.77
C GLY A 441 21.05 -16.76 -10.49
N VAL A 442 20.67 -16.19 -11.63
CA VAL A 442 21.52 -15.24 -12.38
C VAL A 442 21.59 -13.88 -11.66
N ASN A 443 20.54 -13.51 -10.96
CA ASN A 443 20.47 -12.27 -10.20
C ASN A 443 20.87 -12.53 -8.73
N ARG A 444 21.77 -11.69 -8.16
CA ARG A 444 22.19 -11.80 -6.75
C ARG A 444 20.97 -11.75 -5.78
N THR A 445 19.99 -10.93 -6.10
CA THR A 445 18.73 -10.80 -5.36
C THR A 445 17.91 -12.09 -5.45
N GLY A 446 17.72 -12.62 -6.64
CA GLY A 446 17.02 -13.90 -6.86
C GLY A 446 17.69 -15.05 -6.10
N ARG A 447 19.03 -15.14 -6.08
CA ARG A 447 19.75 -16.14 -5.28
C ARG A 447 19.49 -15.98 -3.79
N LYS A 448 19.51 -14.76 -3.25
CA LYS A 448 19.20 -14.49 -1.84
C LYS A 448 17.75 -14.89 -1.51
N ILE A 449 16.80 -14.59 -2.40
CA ILE A 449 15.38 -14.97 -2.25
C ILE A 449 15.24 -16.48 -2.19
N VAL A 450 15.80 -17.21 -3.15
CA VAL A 450 15.71 -18.68 -3.21
C VAL A 450 16.37 -19.31 -2.00
N LEU A 451 17.62 -18.97 -1.71
CA LEU A 451 18.36 -19.54 -0.59
C LEU A 451 17.74 -19.18 0.76
N GLY A 452 17.36 -17.91 0.96
CA GLY A 452 16.77 -17.46 2.21
C GLY A 452 15.42 -18.14 2.52
N ASN A 453 14.59 -18.33 1.49
CA ASN A 453 13.30 -19.01 1.67
C ASN A 453 13.46 -20.54 1.79
N LEU A 454 14.42 -21.16 1.10
CA LEU A 454 14.73 -22.59 1.26
C LEU A 454 15.26 -22.94 2.66
N LEU A 455 15.87 -22.00 3.36
CA LEU A 455 16.31 -22.16 4.74
C LEU A 455 15.17 -22.00 5.75
N ASN A 456 14.02 -21.45 5.35
CA ASN A 456 12.85 -21.30 6.20
C ASN A 456 12.04 -22.61 6.24
N PRO A 457 11.87 -23.26 7.42
CA PRO A 457 11.16 -24.54 7.54
C PRO A 457 9.70 -24.49 7.06
N ASP A 458 8.99 -23.37 7.31
CA ASP A 458 7.58 -23.22 6.94
C ASP A 458 7.41 -23.06 5.42
N VAL A 459 8.31 -22.34 4.77
CA VAL A 459 8.34 -22.22 3.31
C VAL A 459 8.69 -23.56 2.67
N ARG A 460 9.66 -24.30 3.24
CA ARG A 460 10.00 -25.67 2.81
C ARG A 460 8.79 -26.58 2.83
N ARG A 461 8.09 -26.64 3.98
CA ARG A 461 6.91 -27.48 4.15
C ARG A 461 5.85 -27.19 3.07
N ARG A 462 5.50 -25.92 2.86
CA ARG A 462 4.51 -25.51 1.86
C ARG A 462 4.92 -25.78 0.42
N ILE A 463 6.21 -25.60 0.08
CA ILE A 463 6.74 -25.97 -1.23
C ILE A 463 6.60 -27.49 -1.43
N THR A 464 6.93 -28.28 -0.41
CA THR A 464 6.85 -29.76 -0.48
C THR A 464 5.39 -30.24 -0.58
N GLU A 465 4.50 -29.70 0.24
CA GLU A 465 3.06 -30.01 0.21
C GLU A 465 2.39 -29.60 -1.11
N GLY A 466 2.72 -28.42 -1.65
CA GLY A 466 2.23 -27.95 -2.95
C GLY A 466 2.76 -28.77 -4.13
N PHE A 467 3.95 -29.40 -4.00
CA PHE A 467 4.45 -30.36 -4.99
C PHE A 467 3.77 -31.73 -4.89
N GLN A 468 3.38 -32.18 -3.68
CA GLN A 468 2.68 -33.44 -3.49
C GLN A 468 1.21 -33.39 -3.91
N ALA A 469 0.49 -32.31 -3.62
CA ALA A 469 -0.88 -32.09 -4.03
C ALA A 469 -1.08 -31.98 -5.56
N SER A 470 -0.01 -31.78 -6.33
CA SER A 470 -0.05 -31.68 -7.79
C SER A 470 0.40 -32.96 -8.52
N THR A 471 0.66 -34.04 -7.77
CA THR A 471 1.03 -35.37 -8.31
C THR A 471 -0.04 -36.45 -8.06
N THR A 472 -1.11 -36.09 -7.37
CA THR A 472 -2.38 -36.85 -7.27
C THR A 472 -3.47 -36.17 -8.08
#